data_5aad695dbd0f7d769c7cc0c1d94b9465
#
_entry.id   5aad695dbd0f7d769c7cc0c1d94b9465
#
_cell.length_a   1.000
_cell.length_b   1.000
_cell.length_c   1.000
_cell.angle_alpha   90.00
_cell.angle_beta   90.00
_cell.angle_gamma   90.00
#
_symmetry.space_group_name_H-M   'P 1'
#
loop_
_entity.id
_entity.type
_entity.pdbx_description
1 polymer ?
#
loop_
_entity_poly.entity_id
_entity_poly.type
_entity_poly.pdbx_seq_one_letter_code
_entity_poly.pdbx_strand_id
1 'polypeptide(L)'
;MKSNHDLQNVIYHMLVTQIKLGVYHFNDHLPYIKEMSLYLQVAPETIRYAYNKLKDNHYISLSKNTGAKIIIEYSQDEIQNHIQEFFITRKDALIDLSQSMQPLFSHIQWLSLKNASEESLNELEQLITKREIFVSYRAIHIFLKLFSFLKNDILIRLIWWIYIFYQIPFFSVYKEISILEKNGYLLLEIVRLCRQQDWDKLKIAIDKSHEQIHTNLMQFYKSHIHYASSHEKIAFSWDVYKRNEQKQYSLGTEIIQDLSRGNYREGSFLPSLDSLAIQKNVSVSTVRRTLTLLRQIGAVKSINGVGTQILPINKIAENCDFSQNSTKKRLSDFVQSLYILTNSCQEIVQLTLVHMDESEINQLIILLEKLRNIHRCELAAYSVLHYVVKYAPYNAISIIYSQLFEQLLWGGYPLRSIMKVLHNITIHIDTLIECLHIKDFNHCSHIVERLMINDLISASQYLEKIGLTTHIDIQTLQI
;
A
#
# COMPACT_ATOMS: atom_id res chain seq x y z
N MET A 1 -13.57 -8.41 15.90
CA MET A 1 -13.01 -7.04 15.84
C MET A 1 -12.16 -6.76 17.08
N LYS A 2 -10.96 -7.33 17.18
CA LYS A 2 -9.99 -7.00 18.24
C LYS A 2 -8.68 -6.66 17.55
N SER A 3 -8.38 -5.38 17.40
CA SER A 3 -7.03 -4.80 17.25
C SER A 3 -7.07 -3.37 16.71
N ASN A 4 -7.65 -2.47 17.51
CA ASN A 4 -7.71 -1.04 17.19
C ASN A 4 -6.54 -0.24 17.80
N HIS A 5 -5.64 -0.88 18.57
CA HIS A 5 -4.62 -0.15 19.31
C HIS A 5 -3.62 0.60 18.42
N ASP A 6 -3.22 0.04 17.28
CA ASP A 6 -2.25 0.72 16.41
C ASP A 6 -2.89 1.93 15.71
N LEU A 7 -4.10 1.77 15.14
CA LEU A 7 -4.84 2.87 14.50
C LEU A 7 -5.23 3.96 15.51
N GLN A 8 -5.63 3.57 16.73
CA GLN A 8 -5.94 4.48 17.82
C GLN A 8 -4.72 5.34 18.20
N ASN A 9 -3.53 4.72 18.28
CA ASN A 9 -2.30 5.43 18.54
C ASN A 9 -1.88 6.34 17.38
N VAL A 10 -2.07 5.90 16.14
CA VAL A 10 -1.79 6.73 14.95
C VAL A 10 -2.64 8.00 14.97
N ILE A 11 -3.95 7.89 15.23
CA ILE A 11 -4.84 9.05 15.33
C ILE A 11 -4.43 9.96 16.51
N TYR A 12 -4.10 9.37 17.67
CA TYR A 12 -3.58 10.14 18.79
C TYR A 12 -2.34 10.95 18.39
N HIS A 13 -1.34 10.32 17.81
CA HIS A 13 -0.10 11.01 17.41
C HIS A 13 -0.34 12.04 16.30
N MET A 14 -1.24 11.77 15.37
CA MET A 14 -1.68 12.73 14.37
C MET A 14 -2.22 14.00 15.02
N LEU A 15 -3.15 13.86 15.98
CA LEU A 15 -3.75 15.00 16.68
C LEU A 15 -2.73 15.74 17.53
N VAL A 16 -1.85 15.04 18.25
CA VAL A 16 -0.73 15.68 18.99
C VAL A 16 0.14 16.52 18.06
N THR A 17 0.46 15.96 16.88
CA THR A 17 1.26 16.69 15.89
C THR A 17 0.53 17.93 15.39
N GLN A 18 -0.76 17.85 15.10
CA GLN A 18 -1.57 19.00 14.67
C GLN A 18 -1.58 20.12 15.73
N ILE A 19 -1.72 19.76 17.01
CA ILE A 19 -1.68 20.72 18.11
C ILE A 19 -0.29 21.36 18.20
N LYS A 20 0.78 20.57 18.18
CA LYS A 20 2.18 21.06 18.23
C LYS A 20 2.54 22.00 17.07
N LEU A 21 1.97 21.74 15.90
CA LEU A 21 2.24 22.51 14.69
C LEU A 21 1.29 23.71 14.51
N GLY A 22 0.44 24.01 15.52
CA GLY A 22 -0.42 25.17 15.51
C GLY A 22 -1.61 25.06 14.56
N VAL A 23 -2.02 23.84 14.16
CA VAL A 23 -3.31 23.63 13.44
C VAL A 23 -4.48 23.87 14.36
N TYR A 24 -4.32 23.50 15.63
CA TYR A 24 -5.24 23.81 16.71
C TYR A 24 -4.51 24.64 17.78
N HIS A 25 -5.13 25.72 18.20
CA HIS A 25 -4.61 26.63 19.21
C HIS A 25 -5.28 26.42 20.56
N PHE A 26 -4.73 27.04 21.60
CA PHE A 26 -5.35 27.09 22.91
C PHE A 26 -6.79 27.61 22.82
N ASN A 27 -7.71 26.95 23.54
CA ASN A 27 -9.16 27.19 23.53
C ASN A 27 -9.91 26.72 22.27
N ASP A 28 -9.26 26.23 21.21
CA ASP A 28 -9.95 25.64 20.07
C ASP A 28 -10.68 24.34 20.45
N HIS A 29 -11.71 24.00 19.71
CA HIS A 29 -12.44 22.77 19.85
C HIS A 29 -12.05 21.79 18.75
N LEU A 30 -11.75 20.54 19.14
CA LEU A 30 -11.70 19.44 18.18
C LEU A 30 -13.12 19.10 17.72
N PRO A 31 -13.31 18.61 16.46
CA PRO A 31 -14.59 18.11 15.99
C PRO A 31 -15.19 17.08 16.95
N TYR A 32 -16.51 16.96 17.00
CA TYR A 32 -17.15 15.91 17.77
C TYR A 32 -16.72 14.53 17.29
N ILE A 33 -16.73 13.53 18.18
CA ILE A 33 -16.28 12.15 17.89
C ILE A 33 -16.92 11.63 16.60
N LYS A 34 -18.21 11.87 16.38
CA LYS A 34 -18.93 11.42 15.19
C LYS A 34 -18.43 12.12 13.92
N GLU A 35 -18.19 13.41 14.00
CA GLU A 35 -17.66 14.22 12.87
C GLU A 35 -16.24 13.81 12.52
N MET A 36 -15.35 13.69 13.52
CA MET A 36 -13.97 13.25 13.33
C MET A 36 -13.90 11.82 12.75
N SER A 37 -14.81 10.93 13.21
CA SER A 37 -14.96 9.58 12.68
C SER A 37 -15.32 9.60 11.18
N LEU A 38 -16.22 10.48 10.77
CA LEU A 38 -16.58 10.68 9.37
C LEU A 38 -15.41 11.29 8.56
N TYR A 39 -14.75 12.33 9.10
CA TYR A 39 -13.63 12.98 8.41
C TYR A 39 -12.46 12.05 8.16
N LEU A 40 -12.14 11.17 9.12
CA LEU A 40 -11.03 10.24 9.01
C LEU A 40 -11.43 8.86 8.49
N GLN A 41 -12.73 8.62 8.26
CA GLN A 41 -13.28 7.32 7.83
C GLN A 41 -12.84 6.16 8.76
N VAL A 42 -12.86 6.40 10.06
CA VAL A 42 -12.52 5.43 11.10
C VAL A 42 -13.68 5.22 12.08
N ALA A 43 -13.67 4.12 12.83
CA ALA A 43 -14.72 3.85 13.81
C ALA A 43 -14.74 4.91 14.93
N PRO A 44 -15.93 5.33 15.44
CA PRO A 44 -16.05 6.29 16.54
C PRO A 44 -15.24 5.90 17.79
N GLU A 45 -15.11 4.62 18.08
CA GLU A 45 -14.32 4.07 19.19
C GLU A 45 -12.83 4.39 19.06
N THR A 46 -12.32 4.44 17.82
CA THR A 46 -10.94 4.84 17.53
C THR A 46 -10.70 6.29 17.93
N ILE A 47 -11.61 7.17 17.57
CA ILE A 47 -11.54 8.59 17.94
C ILE A 47 -11.71 8.77 19.46
N ARG A 48 -12.65 8.06 20.07
CA ARG A 48 -12.87 8.11 21.53
C ARG A 48 -11.62 7.72 22.29
N TYR A 49 -10.93 6.67 21.87
CA TYR A 49 -9.66 6.28 22.48
C TYR A 49 -8.60 7.38 22.34
N ALA A 50 -8.43 7.93 21.12
CA ALA A 50 -7.46 9.00 20.87
C ALA A 50 -7.75 10.24 21.72
N TYR A 51 -9.02 10.64 21.85
CA TYR A 51 -9.40 11.79 22.67
C TYR A 51 -9.17 11.53 24.16
N ASN A 52 -9.49 10.35 24.67
CA ASN A 52 -9.19 10.00 26.06
C ASN A 52 -7.68 10.06 26.32
N LYS A 53 -6.85 9.53 25.41
CA LYS A 53 -5.40 9.58 25.52
C LYS A 53 -4.85 11.01 25.44
N LEU A 54 -5.44 11.89 24.61
CA LEU A 54 -5.12 13.32 24.61
C LEU A 54 -5.46 13.99 25.93
N LYS A 55 -6.62 13.65 26.54
CA LYS A 55 -7.00 14.14 27.87
C LYS A 55 -6.02 13.67 28.94
N ASP A 56 -5.70 12.38 28.96
CA ASP A 56 -4.80 11.78 29.96
C ASP A 56 -3.41 12.39 29.88
N ASN A 57 -2.97 12.84 28.69
CA ASN A 57 -1.71 13.55 28.46
C ASN A 57 -1.85 15.09 28.49
N HIS A 58 -2.95 15.62 29.02
CA HIS A 58 -3.18 17.06 29.24
C HIS A 58 -3.15 17.94 27.97
N TYR A 59 -3.44 17.38 26.77
CA TYR A 59 -3.60 18.17 25.57
C TYR A 59 -4.99 18.78 25.47
N ILE A 60 -6.02 18.09 25.97
CA ILE A 60 -7.41 18.52 25.88
C ILE A 60 -8.15 18.31 27.22
N SER A 61 -9.23 19.09 27.40
CA SER A 61 -10.29 18.79 28.36
C SER A 61 -11.47 18.16 27.62
N LEU A 62 -12.17 17.21 28.25
CA LEU A 62 -13.39 16.60 27.73
C LEU A 62 -14.58 16.93 28.63
N SER A 63 -15.64 17.49 28.07
CA SER A 63 -16.89 17.77 28.73
C SER A 63 -18.09 17.31 27.89
N LYS A 64 -19.15 16.88 28.55
CA LYS A 64 -20.41 16.48 27.87
C LYS A 64 -21.04 17.62 27.07
N ASN A 65 -20.89 18.85 27.55
CA ASN A 65 -21.56 20.02 26.98
C ASN A 65 -20.71 20.78 25.98
N THR A 66 -19.37 20.80 26.15
CA THR A 66 -18.44 21.59 25.33
C THR A 66 -17.55 20.72 24.41
N GLY A 67 -17.66 19.38 24.49
CA GLY A 67 -16.86 18.51 23.69
C GLY A 67 -15.39 18.44 24.11
N ALA A 68 -14.50 18.34 23.17
CA ALA A 68 -13.03 18.26 23.34
C ALA A 68 -12.41 19.64 23.07
N LYS A 69 -11.85 20.27 24.10
CA LYS A 69 -11.25 21.61 24.03
C LYS A 69 -9.75 21.55 24.31
N ILE A 70 -8.95 22.21 23.48
CA ILE A 70 -7.48 22.30 23.65
C ILE A 70 -7.16 23.12 24.89
N ILE A 71 -6.31 22.58 25.78
CA ILE A 71 -5.90 23.22 27.03
C ILE A 71 -4.39 23.48 27.14
N ILE A 72 -3.63 23.02 26.14
CA ILE A 72 -2.21 23.33 26.05
C ILE A 72 -2.02 24.56 25.16
N GLU A 73 -1.09 25.41 25.54
CA GLU A 73 -0.72 26.60 24.77
C GLU A 73 0.75 26.52 24.37
N TYR A 74 1.05 26.74 23.11
CA TYR A 74 2.38 26.87 22.57
C TYR A 74 2.59 28.30 22.06
N SER A 75 3.73 28.88 22.38
CA SER A 75 4.18 30.15 21.80
C SER A 75 4.47 29.97 20.30
N GLN A 76 4.52 31.07 19.56
CA GLN A 76 4.85 31.04 18.14
C GLN A 76 6.25 30.42 17.89
N ASP A 77 7.22 30.70 18.77
CA ASP A 77 8.57 30.15 18.67
C ASP A 77 8.59 28.62 18.90
N GLU A 78 7.80 28.11 19.86
CA GLU A 78 7.65 26.66 20.08
C GLU A 78 6.99 25.98 18.87
N ILE A 79 5.96 26.58 18.31
CA ILE A 79 5.30 26.09 17.09
C ILE A 79 6.29 26.04 15.93
N GLN A 80 7.07 27.10 15.71
CA GLN A 80 8.09 27.13 14.66
C GLN A 80 9.17 26.06 14.87
N ASN A 81 9.63 25.85 16.11
CA ASN A 81 10.57 24.80 16.45
C ASN A 81 10.00 23.40 16.16
N HIS A 82 8.75 23.14 16.53
CA HIS A 82 8.08 21.87 16.21
C HIS A 82 7.96 21.65 14.71
N ILE A 83 7.66 22.70 13.91
CA ILE A 83 7.59 22.64 12.45
C ILE A 83 8.97 22.28 11.88
N GLN A 84 10.04 22.98 12.32
CA GLN A 84 11.40 22.69 11.87
C GLN A 84 11.77 21.23 12.17
N GLU A 85 11.57 20.77 13.42
CA GLU A 85 11.89 19.42 13.85
C GLU A 85 11.10 18.37 13.02
N PHE A 86 9.81 18.57 12.82
CA PHE A 86 8.96 17.67 12.04
C PHE A 86 9.49 17.46 10.62
N PHE A 87 9.77 18.57 9.92
CA PHE A 87 10.20 18.51 8.53
C PHE A 87 11.65 18.07 8.37
N ILE A 88 12.56 18.47 9.29
CA ILE A 88 13.96 18.06 9.25
C ILE A 88 14.08 16.55 9.46
N THR A 89 13.42 16.00 10.48
CA THR A 89 13.52 14.57 10.79
C THR A 89 12.94 13.67 9.71
N ARG A 90 12.01 14.16 8.89
CA ARG A 90 11.34 13.41 7.82
C ARG A 90 11.77 13.80 6.40
N LYS A 91 12.73 14.72 6.26
CA LYS A 91 13.10 15.32 4.97
C LYS A 91 13.32 14.29 3.87
N ASP A 92 14.22 13.34 4.11
CA ASP A 92 14.59 12.34 3.09
C ASP A 92 13.40 11.46 2.72
N ALA A 93 12.60 11.04 3.71
CA ALA A 93 11.43 10.21 3.49
C ALA A 93 10.27 10.94 2.81
N LEU A 94 10.06 12.24 3.09
CA LEU A 94 9.02 13.03 2.43
C LEU A 94 9.39 13.33 0.97
N ILE A 95 10.66 13.61 0.69
CA ILE A 95 11.16 13.82 -0.67
C ILE A 95 11.04 12.52 -1.48
N ASP A 96 11.55 11.40 -0.94
CA ASP A 96 11.47 10.06 -1.54
C ASP A 96 10.02 9.68 -1.86
N LEU A 97 9.13 9.82 -0.88
CA LEU A 97 7.71 9.51 -1.06
C LEU A 97 7.05 10.43 -2.11
N SER A 98 7.40 11.73 -2.16
CA SER A 98 6.85 12.67 -3.15
C SER A 98 7.24 12.31 -4.59
N GLN A 99 8.46 11.81 -4.80
CA GLN A 99 8.94 11.32 -6.08
C GLN A 99 8.32 9.97 -6.47
N SER A 100 7.92 9.18 -5.48
CA SER A 100 7.28 7.88 -5.67
C SER A 100 5.80 7.98 -6.07
N MET A 101 5.13 9.11 -5.78
CA MET A 101 3.66 9.23 -5.94
C MET A 101 3.21 9.08 -7.40
N GLN A 102 3.88 9.71 -8.34
CA GLN A 102 3.51 9.69 -9.76
C GLN A 102 3.64 8.26 -10.33
N PRO A 103 4.79 7.55 -10.26
CA PRO A 103 4.89 6.21 -10.82
C PRO A 103 4.03 5.17 -10.09
N LEU A 104 3.73 5.35 -8.81
CA LEU A 104 2.86 4.45 -8.06
C LEU A 104 1.39 4.62 -8.36
N PHE A 105 0.91 5.86 -8.50
CA PHE A 105 -0.51 6.14 -8.37
C PHE A 105 -1.15 6.84 -9.56
N SER A 106 -0.40 7.42 -10.50
CA SER A 106 -0.98 8.20 -11.59
C SER A 106 -1.90 7.36 -12.47
N HIS A 107 -1.46 6.17 -12.90
CA HIS A 107 -2.29 5.29 -13.71
C HIS A 107 -3.48 4.72 -12.91
N ILE A 108 -3.26 4.35 -11.64
CA ILE A 108 -4.32 3.86 -10.75
C ILE A 108 -5.39 4.94 -10.50
N GLN A 109 -4.98 6.20 -10.32
CA GLN A 109 -5.90 7.33 -10.17
C GLN A 109 -6.71 7.58 -11.45
N TRP A 110 -6.07 7.50 -12.61
CA TRP A 110 -6.72 7.60 -13.90
C TRP A 110 -7.78 6.50 -14.09
N LEU A 111 -7.44 5.23 -13.80
CA LEU A 111 -8.39 4.11 -13.81
C LEU A 111 -9.55 4.34 -12.82
N SER A 112 -9.26 4.83 -11.63
CA SER A 112 -10.29 5.14 -10.64
C SER A 112 -11.28 6.16 -11.19
N LEU A 113 -10.79 7.26 -11.76
CA LEU A 113 -11.63 8.33 -12.27
C LEU A 113 -12.43 7.93 -13.51
N LYS A 114 -11.92 7.02 -14.35
CA LYS A 114 -12.72 6.42 -15.45
C LYS A 114 -13.94 5.65 -14.95
N ASN A 115 -13.89 5.10 -13.73
CA ASN A 115 -14.99 4.38 -13.11
C ASN A 115 -15.91 5.27 -12.26
N ALA A 116 -15.69 6.59 -12.25
CA ALA A 116 -16.51 7.51 -11.46
C ALA A 116 -17.87 7.76 -12.13
N SER A 117 -18.95 7.63 -11.36
CA SER A 117 -20.28 8.07 -11.80
C SER A 117 -20.40 9.59 -11.74
N GLU A 118 -21.38 10.16 -12.49
CA GLU A 118 -21.66 11.60 -12.44
C GLU A 118 -21.98 12.09 -11.04
N GLU A 119 -22.73 11.30 -10.25
CA GLU A 119 -23.01 11.59 -8.85
C GLU A 119 -21.72 11.68 -8.02
N SER A 120 -20.79 10.74 -8.24
CA SER A 120 -19.49 10.73 -7.57
C SER A 120 -18.61 11.91 -7.96
N LEU A 121 -18.66 12.34 -9.21
CA LEU A 121 -17.96 13.56 -9.69
C LEU A 121 -18.56 14.82 -9.07
N ASN A 122 -19.89 14.89 -8.93
CA ASN A 122 -20.57 15.99 -8.25
C ASN A 122 -20.18 16.07 -6.77
N GLU A 123 -20.10 14.93 -6.06
CA GLU A 123 -19.61 14.87 -4.68
C GLU A 123 -18.16 15.36 -4.57
N LEU A 124 -17.29 14.92 -5.50
CA LEU A 124 -15.88 15.33 -5.54
C LEU A 124 -15.76 16.85 -5.77
N GLU A 125 -16.52 17.41 -6.70
CA GLU A 125 -16.55 18.84 -6.97
C GLU A 125 -17.03 19.66 -5.76
N GLN A 126 -18.07 19.16 -5.06
CA GLN A 126 -18.53 19.76 -3.80
C GLN A 126 -17.44 19.72 -2.73
N LEU A 127 -16.70 18.63 -2.57
CA LEU A 127 -15.58 18.54 -1.63
C LEU A 127 -14.45 19.54 -1.97
N ILE A 128 -14.18 19.76 -3.25
CA ILE A 128 -13.14 20.71 -3.70
C ILE A 128 -13.59 22.16 -3.44
N THR A 129 -14.86 22.49 -3.62
CA THR A 129 -15.38 23.86 -3.56
C THR A 129 -15.85 24.29 -2.16
N LYS A 130 -16.30 23.35 -1.31
CA LYS A 130 -16.76 23.65 0.07
C LYS A 130 -15.62 24.17 0.94
N ARG A 131 -15.86 25.31 1.63
CA ARG A 131 -14.90 25.94 2.56
C ARG A 131 -15.21 25.69 4.05
N GLU A 132 -16.30 25.00 4.36
CA GLU A 132 -16.80 24.82 5.73
C GLU A 132 -16.05 23.79 6.58
N ILE A 133 -15.24 22.92 5.94
CA ILE A 133 -14.48 21.86 6.61
C ILE A 133 -13.03 22.32 6.73
N PHE A 134 -12.37 22.02 7.85
CA PHE A 134 -10.93 22.22 8.01
C PHE A 134 -10.18 21.70 6.78
N VAL A 135 -9.30 22.53 6.21
CA VAL A 135 -8.58 22.25 4.94
C VAL A 135 -7.92 20.88 4.96
N SER A 136 -7.36 20.49 6.10
CA SER A 136 -6.71 19.19 6.29
C SER A 136 -7.66 18.00 6.14
N TYR A 137 -8.86 18.05 6.72
CA TYR A 137 -9.82 16.94 6.61
C TYR A 137 -10.47 16.91 5.22
N ARG A 138 -10.66 18.07 4.60
CA ARG A 138 -11.13 18.17 3.22
C ARG A 138 -10.11 17.51 2.25
N ALA A 139 -8.82 17.75 2.48
CA ALA A 139 -7.76 17.16 1.67
C ALA A 139 -7.80 15.62 1.71
N ILE A 140 -7.88 15.01 2.91
CA ILE A 140 -7.94 13.54 3.00
C ILE A 140 -9.18 12.99 2.30
N HIS A 141 -10.35 13.64 2.44
CA HIS A 141 -11.56 13.20 1.75
C HIS A 141 -11.41 13.23 0.23
N ILE A 142 -10.83 14.30 -0.31
CA ILE A 142 -10.57 14.40 -1.74
C ILE A 142 -9.62 13.29 -2.20
N PHE A 143 -8.49 13.09 -1.50
CA PHE A 143 -7.53 12.05 -1.85
C PHE A 143 -8.14 10.65 -1.79
N LEU A 144 -8.85 10.31 -0.72
CA LEU A 144 -9.52 9.02 -0.61
C LEU A 144 -10.59 8.84 -1.70
N LYS A 145 -11.34 9.91 -2.04
CA LYS A 145 -12.38 9.87 -3.06
C LYS A 145 -11.79 9.61 -4.45
N LEU A 146 -10.65 10.23 -4.80
CA LEU A 146 -9.97 10.04 -6.08
C LEU A 146 -9.61 8.57 -6.38
N PHE A 147 -9.46 7.73 -5.36
CA PHE A 147 -9.11 6.32 -5.50
C PHE A 147 -10.25 5.35 -5.13
N SER A 148 -11.36 5.85 -4.57
CA SER A 148 -12.42 5.00 -4.01
C SER A 148 -13.26 4.27 -5.05
N PHE A 149 -13.27 4.73 -6.30
CA PHE A 149 -14.11 4.17 -7.37
C PHE A 149 -13.65 2.76 -7.80
N LEU A 150 -12.42 2.38 -7.46
CA LEU A 150 -11.88 1.04 -7.67
C LEU A 150 -12.31 0.02 -6.61
N LYS A 151 -12.94 0.45 -5.51
CA LYS A 151 -13.37 -0.42 -4.40
C LYS A 151 -12.26 -1.33 -3.87
N ASN A 152 -11.02 -0.81 -3.82
CA ASN A 152 -9.83 -1.52 -3.37
C ASN A 152 -9.44 -1.03 -1.97
N ASP A 153 -9.76 -1.83 -0.94
CA ASP A 153 -9.54 -1.46 0.47
C ASP A 153 -8.05 -1.33 0.83
N ILE A 154 -7.17 -2.11 0.18
CA ILE A 154 -5.73 -2.02 0.41
C ILE A 154 -5.20 -0.68 -0.12
N LEU A 155 -5.63 -0.28 -1.31
CA LEU A 155 -5.29 1.02 -1.89
C LEU A 155 -5.77 2.17 -1.01
N ILE A 156 -7.02 2.15 -0.56
CA ILE A 156 -7.58 3.19 0.32
C ILE A 156 -6.80 3.28 1.63
N ARG A 157 -6.43 2.15 2.23
CA ARG A 157 -5.60 2.13 3.45
C ARG A 157 -4.19 2.66 3.20
N LEU A 158 -3.59 2.35 2.04
CA LEU A 158 -2.28 2.85 1.65
C LEU A 158 -2.31 4.37 1.46
N ILE A 159 -3.29 4.90 0.71
CA ILE A 159 -3.47 6.34 0.49
C ILE A 159 -3.71 7.07 1.83
N TRP A 160 -4.54 6.50 2.70
CA TRP A 160 -4.78 7.04 4.04
C TRP A 160 -3.50 7.09 4.88
N TRP A 161 -2.66 6.03 4.82
CA TRP A 161 -1.40 5.96 5.55
C TRP A 161 -0.36 6.97 5.05
N ILE A 162 -0.27 7.12 3.73
CA ILE A 162 0.57 8.15 3.09
C ILE A 162 0.14 9.55 3.56
N TYR A 163 -1.16 9.81 3.57
CA TYR A 163 -1.70 11.07 4.07
C TYR A 163 -1.31 11.34 5.52
N ILE A 164 -1.41 10.36 6.40
CA ILE A 164 -1.02 10.49 7.81
C ILE A 164 0.50 10.73 7.94
N PHE A 165 1.31 10.10 7.11
CA PHE A 165 2.77 10.30 7.14
C PHE A 165 3.18 11.70 6.67
N TYR A 166 2.60 12.19 5.60
CA TYR A 166 2.79 13.58 5.14
C TYR A 166 2.33 14.57 6.20
N GLN A 167 1.38 14.14 6.99
CA GLN A 167 0.67 14.94 7.96
C GLN A 167 0.18 16.29 7.43
N ILE A 168 -0.76 16.79 8.12
CA ILE A 168 -1.54 17.99 7.92
C ILE A 168 -0.74 19.30 7.80
N PRO A 169 0.47 19.48 8.38
CA PRO A 169 1.24 20.72 8.16
C PRO A 169 1.50 21.00 6.70
N PHE A 170 1.67 19.93 5.92
CA PHE A 170 1.85 20.03 4.48
C PHE A 170 0.62 20.63 3.77
N PHE A 171 -0.57 20.50 4.38
CA PHE A 171 -1.81 20.93 3.78
C PHE A 171 -2.44 22.16 4.44
N SER A 172 -2.04 22.51 5.67
CA SER A 172 -2.76 23.52 6.46
C SER A 172 -1.90 24.58 7.14
N VAL A 173 -0.63 24.32 7.48
CA VAL A 173 0.20 25.27 8.24
C VAL A 173 0.73 26.38 7.35
N TYR A 174 1.04 26.08 6.09
CA TYR A 174 1.50 27.05 5.11
C TYR A 174 0.57 27.06 3.89
N LYS A 175 -0.10 28.18 3.65
CA LYS A 175 -0.96 28.40 2.46
C LYS A 175 -0.21 28.14 1.16
N GLU A 176 1.09 28.38 1.16
CA GLU A 176 1.98 28.16 0.02
C GLU A 176 2.18 26.71 -0.37
N ILE A 177 1.99 25.76 0.60
CA ILE A 177 2.05 24.32 0.34
C ILE A 177 0.66 23.72 0.17
N SER A 178 -0.39 24.44 0.55
CA SER A 178 -1.75 23.94 0.48
C SER A 178 -2.11 23.57 -0.95
N ILE A 179 -2.12 22.27 -1.23
CA ILE A 179 -2.54 21.71 -2.51
C ILE A 179 -3.92 22.21 -2.90
N LEU A 180 -4.82 22.40 -1.93
CA LEU A 180 -6.18 22.84 -2.18
C LEU A 180 -6.30 24.32 -2.51
N GLU A 181 -5.44 25.18 -1.96
CA GLU A 181 -5.48 26.61 -2.26
C GLU A 181 -4.76 26.96 -3.56
N LYS A 182 -3.63 26.29 -3.84
CA LYS A 182 -2.87 26.51 -5.09
C LYS A 182 -3.37 25.68 -6.27
N ASN A 183 -3.85 24.47 -6.03
CA ASN A 183 -4.18 23.48 -7.06
C ASN A 183 -5.67 23.15 -7.12
N GLY A 184 -6.53 23.85 -6.41
CA GLY A 184 -7.99 23.65 -6.48
C GLY A 184 -8.51 23.72 -7.92
N TYR A 185 -7.96 24.61 -8.73
CA TYR A 185 -8.30 24.70 -10.16
C TYR A 185 -7.88 23.45 -10.95
N LEU A 186 -6.75 22.81 -10.61
CA LEU A 186 -6.29 21.58 -11.27
C LEU A 186 -7.17 20.39 -10.91
N LEU A 187 -7.63 20.30 -9.65
CA LEU A 187 -8.58 19.27 -9.23
C LEU A 187 -9.95 19.46 -9.91
N LEU A 188 -10.42 20.71 -10.07
CA LEU A 188 -11.64 21.01 -10.84
C LEU A 188 -11.46 20.69 -12.33
N GLU A 189 -10.29 20.94 -12.89
CA GLU A 189 -9.95 20.56 -14.26
C GLU A 189 -9.99 19.04 -14.43
N ILE A 190 -9.46 18.25 -13.48
CA ILE A 190 -9.55 16.78 -13.46
C ILE A 190 -11.03 16.35 -13.51
N VAL A 191 -11.91 16.93 -12.69
CA VAL A 191 -13.35 16.64 -12.70
C VAL A 191 -13.98 16.98 -14.05
N ARG A 192 -13.64 18.13 -14.62
CA ARG A 192 -14.13 18.59 -15.93
C ARG A 192 -13.71 17.61 -17.05
N LEU A 193 -12.45 17.19 -17.06
CA LEU A 193 -11.92 16.24 -18.05
C LEU A 193 -12.57 14.86 -17.93
N CYS A 194 -12.87 14.40 -16.71
CA CYS A 194 -13.64 13.18 -16.49
C CYS A 194 -15.03 13.26 -17.14
N ARG A 195 -15.77 14.37 -16.92
CA ARG A 195 -17.10 14.58 -17.55
C ARG A 195 -17.04 14.63 -19.05
N GLN A 196 -15.97 15.20 -19.61
CA GLN A 196 -15.74 15.26 -21.05
C GLN A 196 -15.22 13.95 -21.65
N GLN A 197 -14.86 12.97 -20.79
CA GLN A 197 -14.23 11.72 -21.19
C GLN A 197 -12.93 11.94 -22.01
N ASP A 198 -12.23 13.07 -21.79
CA ASP A 198 -10.94 13.35 -22.42
C ASP A 198 -9.82 12.67 -21.62
N TRP A 199 -9.68 11.37 -21.84
CA TRP A 199 -8.83 10.50 -21.04
C TRP A 199 -7.33 10.82 -21.18
N ASP A 200 -6.89 11.29 -22.33
CA ASP A 200 -5.49 11.64 -22.58
C ASP A 200 -5.11 12.90 -21.81
N LYS A 201 -5.93 13.96 -21.89
CA LYS A 201 -5.69 15.16 -21.10
C LYS A 201 -5.88 14.90 -19.60
N LEU A 202 -6.79 14.01 -19.21
CA LEU A 202 -6.95 13.60 -17.82
C LEU A 202 -5.65 12.99 -17.27
N LYS A 203 -5.00 12.07 -18.02
CA LYS A 203 -3.71 11.48 -17.60
C LYS A 203 -2.66 12.54 -17.39
N ILE A 204 -2.53 13.48 -18.34
CA ILE A 204 -1.58 14.62 -18.24
C ILE A 204 -1.88 15.49 -17.01
N ALA A 205 -3.16 15.78 -16.75
CA ALA A 205 -3.55 16.59 -15.59
C ALA A 205 -3.24 15.90 -14.25
N ILE A 206 -3.43 14.58 -14.18
CA ILE A 206 -3.07 13.77 -13.02
C ILE A 206 -1.55 13.78 -12.79
N ASP A 207 -0.76 13.51 -13.83
CA ASP A 207 0.70 13.51 -13.74
C ASP A 207 1.21 14.87 -13.24
N LYS A 208 0.70 15.96 -13.80
CA LYS A 208 1.01 17.33 -13.37
C LYS A 208 0.63 17.57 -11.91
N SER A 209 -0.46 16.99 -11.42
CA SER A 209 -0.86 17.13 -10.03
C SER A 209 0.14 16.48 -9.06
N HIS A 210 0.66 15.31 -9.40
CA HIS A 210 1.68 14.63 -8.62
C HIS A 210 3.03 15.36 -8.65
N GLU A 211 3.47 15.82 -9.82
CA GLU A 211 4.69 16.61 -9.97
C GLU A 211 4.64 17.91 -9.16
N GLN A 212 3.47 18.56 -9.11
CA GLN A 212 3.25 19.78 -8.35
C GLN A 212 3.43 19.55 -6.83
N ILE A 213 3.02 18.38 -6.32
CA ILE A 213 3.24 18.02 -4.90
C ILE A 213 4.74 18.01 -4.58
N HIS A 214 5.53 17.35 -5.41
CA HIS A 214 6.99 17.30 -5.25
C HIS A 214 7.61 18.69 -5.35
N THR A 215 7.27 19.45 -6.37
CA THR A 215 7.79 20.80 -6.59
C THR A 215 7.48 21.74 -5.43
N ASN A 216 6.24 21.73 -4.93
CA ASN A 216 5.85 22.54 -3.77
C ASN A 216 6.61 22.13 -2.50
N LEU A 217 6.82 20.83 -2.29
CA LEU A 217 7.58 20.32 -1.16
C LEU A 217 9.04 20.80 -1.21
N MET A 218 9.69 20.70 -2.36
CA MET A 218 11.06 21.15 -2.56
C MET A 218 11.21 22.67 -2.36
N GLN A 219 10.26 23.45 -2.88
CA GLN A 219 10.24 24.90 -2.67
C GLN A 219 10.08 25.24 -1.18
N PHE A 220 9.20 24.52 -0.48
CA PHE A 220 9.00 24.69 0.96
C PHE A 220 10.29 24.43 1.75
N TYR A 221 10.97 23.31 1.48
CA TYR A 221 12.26 23.03 2.13
C TYR A 221 13.28 24.12 1.89
N LYS A 222 13.35 24.68 0.69
CA LYS A 222 14.29 25.73 0.33
C LYS A 222 14.00 27.07 1.05
N SER A 223 12.72 27.39 1.26
CA SER A 223 12.31 28.70 1.77
C SER A 223 12.05 28.75 3.28
N HIS A 224 11.74 27.59 3.91
CA HIS A 224 11.25 27.58 5.31
C HIS A 224 12.06 26.70 6.27
N ILE A 225 12.89 25.77 5.76
CA ILE A 225 13.64 24.86 6.63
C ILE A 225 15.12 25.21 6.61
N HIS A 226 15.61 25.77 7.73
CA HIS A 226 16.93 26.41 7.79
C HIS A 226 17.93 25.70 8.70
N TYR A 227 17.52 24.73 9.52
CA TYR A 227 18.39 24.07 10.49
C TYR A 227 18.86 22.70 10.00
N ALA A 228 20.08 22.32 10.36
CA ALA A 228 20.55 20.93 10.25
C ALA A 228 20.13 20.17 11.49
N SER A 229 19.64 18.93 11.33
CA SER A 229 19.20 18.09 12.44
C SER A 229 20.35 17.28 13.01
N SER A 230 20.43 17.26 14.34
CA SER A 230 21.15 16.23 15.11
C SER A 230 20.22 15.08 15.56
N HIS A 231 18.93 15.11 15.20
CA HIS A 231 17.90 14.17 15.64
C HIS A 231 17.85 12.94 14.74
N GLU A 232 17.33 11.84 15.28
CA GLU A 232 17.10 10.59 14.56
C GLU A 232 16.14 10.80 13.38
N LYS A 233 16.51 10.29 12.20
CA LYS A 233 15.68 10.39 10.99
C LYS A 233 14.48 9.45 11.07
N ILE A 234 13.32 9.95 10.70
CA ILE A 234 12.06 9.21 10.65
C ILE A 234 11.83 8.74 9.21
N ALA A 235 11.91 7.43 9.01
CA ALA A 235 11.65 6.80 7.71
C ALA A 235 10.16 6.58 7.49
N PHE A 236 9.72 6.57 6.22
CA PHE A 236 8.41 6.06 5.85
C PHE A 236 8.35 4.56 6.11
N SER A 237 7.22 4.09 6.63
CA SER A 237 6.92 2.66 6.78
C SER A 237 5.45 2.42 6.52
N TRP A 238 5.14 1.29 5.93
CA TRP A 238 3.76 0.86 5.70
C TRP A 238 3.66 -0.65 5.89
N ASP A 239 2.66 -1.09 6.63
CA ASP A 239 2.37 -2.50 6.88
C ASP A 239 0.92 -2.78 6.50
N VAL A 240 0.67 -3.74 5.62
CA VAL A 240 -0.69 -4.18 5.26
C VAL A 240 -1.38 -4.79 6.47
N TYR A 241 -0.63 -5.43 7.34
CA TYR A 241 -1.15 -6.08 8.56
C TYR A 241 -0.60 -5.45 9.83
N LYS A 242 -1.38 -5.55 10.92
CA LYS A 242 -1.00 -5.08 12.24
C LYS A 242 0.17 -5.89 12.81
N ARG A 243 1.07 -5.23 13.56
CA ARG A 243 2.29 -5.82 14.16
C ARG A 243 2.08 -7.15 14.90
N ASN A 244 0.93 -7.36 15.57
CA ASN A 244 0.66 -8.61 16.30
C ASN A 244 0.29 -9.80 15.40
N GLU A 245 -0.26 -9.53 14.22
CA GLU A 245 -0.51 -10.54 13.18
C GLU A 245 0.73 -10.73 12.31
N GLN A 246 1.57 -9.73 12.18
CA GLN A 246 2.72 -9.68 11.29
C GLN A 246 3.70 -10.85 11.52
N LYS A 247 4.06 -11.16 12.78
CA LYS A 247 5.01 -12.25 13.09
C LYS A 247 4.55 -13.62 12.58
N GLN A 248 3.27 -13.93 12.68
CA GLN A 248 2.75 -15.22 12.17
C GLN A 248 2.67 -15.23 10.65
N TYR A 249 2.38 -14.08 10.01
CA TYR A 249 2.38 -13.95 8.56
C TYR A 249 3.79 -13.94 7.98
N SER A 250 4.72 -13.19 8.57
CA SER A 250 6.12 -13.19 8.15
C SER A 250 6.74 -14.59 8.22
N LEU A 251 6.49 -15.34 9.32
CA LEU A 251 6.91 -16.73 9.42
C LEU A 251 6.25 -17.61 8.36
N GLY A 252 4.95 -17.40 8.09
CA GLY A 252 4.24 -18.13 7.06
C GLY A 252 4.76 -17.82 5.66
N THR A 253 5.04 -16.55 5.36
CA THR A 253 5.67 -16.11 4.11
C THR A 253 7.03 -16.78 3.92
N GLU A 254 7.86 -16.81 4.97
CA GLU A 254 9.16 -17.46 4.93
C GLU A 254 9.03 -18.98 4.64
N ILE A 255 8.11 -19.67 5.30
CA ILE A 255 7.84 -21.09 5.05
C ILE A 255 7.32 -21.30 3.61
N ILE A 256 6.42 -20.47 3.10
CA ILE A 256 5.92 -20.55 1.71
C ILE A 256 7.07 -20.34 0.71
N GLN A 257 7.99 -19.40 0.98
CA GLN A 257 9.18 -19.20 0.16
C GLN A 257 10.08 -20.42 0.18
N ASP A 258 10.33 -21.02 1.34
CA ASP A 258 11.12 -22.24 1.49
C ASP A 258 10.49 -23.41 0.74
N LEU A 259 9.17 -23.57 0.81
CA LEU A 259 8.41 -24.55 0.01
C LEU A 259 8.56 -24.28 -1.49
N SER A 260 8.44 -23.02 -1.90
CA SER A 260 8.55 -22.60 -3.31
C SER A 260 9.94 -22.80 -3.89
N ARG A 261 10.99 -22.67 -3.07
CA ARG A 261 12.40 -22.90 -3.45
C ARG A 261 12.78 -24.38 -3.43
N GLY A 262 11.92 -25.26 -2.93
CA GLY A 262 12.20 -26.70 -2.79
C GLY A 262 13.09 -27.06 -1.60
N ASN A 263 13.24 -26.16 -0.62
CA ASN A 263 13.99 -26.42 0.62
C ASN A 263 13.33 -27.51 1.46
N TYR A 264 12.04 -27.73 1.24
CA TYR A 264 11.30 -28.85 1.80
C TYR A 264 10.72 -29.72 0.67
N ARG A 265 10.84 -31.05 0.80
CA ARG A 265 10.27 -31.99 -0.17
C ARG A 265 8.76 -32.09 0.00
N GLU A 266 8.03 -32.15 -1.10
CA GLU A 266 6.61 -32.49 -1.10
C GLU A 266 6.39 -33.85 -0.44
N GLY A 267 5.37 -33.96 0.43
CA GLY A 267 5.09 -35.18 1.19
C GLY A 267 5.94 -35.36 2.45
N SER A 268 7.03 -34.61 2.62
CA SER A 268 7.81 -34.64 3.86
C SER A 268 7.13 -33.88 5.00
N PHE A 269 7.71 -33.94 6.19
CA PHE A 269 7.21 -33.26 7.38
C PHE A 269 8.03 -32.02 7.69
N LEU A 270 7.35 -30.94 8.09
CA LEU A 270 8.00 -29.79 8.70
C LEU A 270 8.63 -30.18 10.06
N PRO A 271 9.69 -29.48 10.52
CA PRO A 271 10.21 -29.65 11.87
C PRO A 271 9.11 -29.52 12.94
N SER A 272 9.34 -30.07 14.12
CA SER A 272 8.41 -29.96 15.24
C SER A 272 8.13 -28.49 15.60
N LEU A 273 7.03 -28.22 16.30
CA LEU A 273 6.67 -26.86 16.74
C LEU A 273 7.81 -26.19 17.51
N ASP A 274 8.44 -26.94 18.42
CA ASP A 274 9.54 -26.45 19.25
C ASP A 274 10.81 -26.19 18.40
N SER A 275 11.14 -27.11 17.48
CA SER A 275 12.26 -26.94 16.56
C SER A 275 12.08 -25.72 15.67
N LEU A 276 10.89 -25.55 15.07
CA LEU A 276 10.59 -24.36 14.26
C LEU A 276 10.65 -23.07 15.09
N ALA A 277 10.15 -23.09 16.33
CA ALA A 277 10.20 -21.94 17.22
C ALA A 277 11.64 -21.51 17.50
N ILE A 278 12.53 -22.47 17.79
CA ILE A 278 13.96 -22.22 18.01
C ILE A 278 14.64 -21.73 16.73
N GLN A 279 14.47 -22.46 15.60
CA GLN A 279 15.10 -22.12 14.31
C GLN A 279 14.74 -20.73 13.80
N LYS A 280 13.49 -20.31 14.02
CA LYS A 280 12.94 -19.05 13.52
C LYS A 280 12.88 -17.93 14.58
N ASN A 281 13.41 -18.20 15.77
CA ASN A 281 13.42 -17.26 16.91
C ASN A 281 12.05 -16.64 17.23
N VAL A 282 11.02 -17.47 17.29
CA VAL A 282 9.64 -17.08 17.59
C VAL A 282 9.03 -17.97 18.70
N SER A 283 7.90 -17.55 19.26
CA SER A 283 7.19 -18.38 20.24
C SER A 283 6.51 -19.59 19.57
N VAL A 284 6.39 -20.70 20.30
CA VAL A 284 5.64 -21.90 19.86
C VAL A 284 4.19 -21.54 19.50
N SER A 285 3.59 -20.58 20.21
CA SER A 285 2.23 -20.11 19.91
C SER A 285 2.17 -19.38 18.54
N THR A 286 3.22 -18.65 18.15
CA THR A 286 3.35 -18.05 16.82
C THR A 286 3.43 -19.13 15.74
N VAL A 287 4.29 -20.15 15.93
CA VAL A 287 4.41 -21.28 15.00
C VAL A 287 3.06 -21.98 14.83
N ARG A 288 2.35 -22.26 15.92
CA ARG A 288 1.05 -22.94 15.88
C ARG A 288 0.02 -22.14 15.07
N ARG A 289 -0.04 -20.82 15.25
CA ARG A 289 -0.91 -19.93 14.46
C ARG A 289 -0.51 -19.91 12.99
N THR A 290 0.78 -19.83 12.70
CA THR A 290 1.32 -19.90 11.33
C THR A 290 0.92 -21.19 10.63
N LEU A 291 1.13 -22.35 11.29
CA LEU A 291 0.75 -23.65 10.71
C LEU A 291 -0.78 -23.79 10.53
N THR A 292 -1.58 -23.10 11.34
CA THR A 292 -3.03 -23.02 11.12
C THR A 292 -3.35 -22.24 9.83
N LEU A 293 -2.69 -21.12 9.58
CA LEU A 293 -2.85 -20.38 8.33
C LEU A 293 -2.39 -21.21 7.12
N LEU A 294 -1.23 -21.86 7.19
CA LEU A 294 -0.71 -22.71 6.12
C LEU A 294 -1.64 -23.91 5.81
N ARG A 295 -2.33 -24.44 6.82
CA ARG A 295 -3.38 -25.47 6.60
C ARG A 295 -4.59 -24.92 5.89
N GLN A 296 -5.03 -23.71 6.23
CA GLN A 296 -6.19 -23.07 5.60
C GLN A 296 -5.98 -22.81 4.12
N ILE A 297 -4.76 -22.47 3.70
CA ILE A 297 -4.40 -22.29 2.28
C ILE A 297 -4.00 -23.61 1.59
N GLY A 298 -4.13 -24.75 2.26
CA GLY A 298 -3.85 -26.05 1.66
C GLY A 298 -2.35 -26.39 1.50
N ALA A 299 -1.45 -25.62 2.11
CA ALA A 299 -0.01 -25.84 1.97
C ALA A 299 0.49 -27.03 2.78
N VAL A 300 -0.13 -27.27 3.92
CA VAL A 300 0.25 -28.34 4.86
C VAL A 300 -0.97 -29.03 5.46
N LYS A 301 -0.78 -30.26 5.96
CA LYS A 301 -1.80 -31.05 6.67
C LYS A 301 -1.22 -31.57 8.00
N SER A 302 -1.98 -31.44 9.08
CA SER A 302 -1.60 -32.08 10.36
C SER A 302 -2.02 -33.53 10.37
N ILE A 303 -1.10 -34.40 10.76
CA ILE A 303 -1.33 -35.86 11.00
C ILE A 303 -1.14 -36.09 12.48
N ASN A 304 -2.21 -36.54 13.15
CA ASN A 304 -2.20 -36.77 14.58
C ASN A 304 -1.09 -37.78 15.00
N GLY A 305 -0.31 -37.39 15.98
CA GLY A 305 0.80 -38.21 16.51
C GLY A 305 2.05 -38.25 15.61
N VAL A 306 2.02 -37.66 14.40
CA VAL A 306 3.14 -37.73 13.46
C VAL A 306 3.76 -36.35 13.22
N GLY A 307 2.93 -35.34 12.90
CA GLY A 307 3.45 -33.98 12.63
C GLY A 307 2.68 -33.22 11.57
N THR A 308 3.32 -32.21 10.99
CA THR A 308 2.75 -31.38 9.93
C THR A 308 3.38 -31.75 8.59
N GLN A 309 2.60 -32.39 7.71
CA GLN A 309 3.02 -32.84 6.39
C GLN A 309 2.83 -31.73 5.36
N ILE A 310 3.79 -31.60 4.45
CA ILE A 310 3.77 -30.68 3.29
C ILE A 310 2.94 -31.34 2.18
N LEU A 311 2.00 -30.60 1.64
CA LEU A 311 1.15 -31.08 0.55
C LEU A 311 1.77 -30.76 -0.82
N PRO A 312 1.55 -31.64 -1.84
CA PRO A 312 2.00 -31.39 -3.20
C PRO A 312 1.36 -30.11 -3.76
N ILE A 313 2.16 -29.29 -4.48
CA ILE A 313 1.73 -28.00 -5.04
C ILE A 313 0.52 -28.16 -5.98
N ASN A 314 0.45 -29.24 -6.76
CA ASN A 314 -0.65 -29.50 -7.69
C ASN A 314 -1.98 -29.87 -7.00
N LYS A 315 -1.99 -30.14 -5.68
CA LYS A 315 -3.18 -30.48 -4.88
C LYS A 315 -3.59 -29.39 -3.89
N ILE A 316 -2.89 -28.25 -3.87
CA ILE A 316 -3.14 -27.19 -2.89
C ILE A 316 -4.55 -26.62 -3.03
N ALA A 317 -4.99 -26.35 -4.26
CA ALA A 317 -6.34 -25.83 -4.51
C ALA A 317 -7.45 -26.77 -4.03
N GLU A 318 -7.22 -28.10 -4.11
CA GLU A 318 -8.17 -29.12 -3.62
C GLU A 318 -8.23 -29.15 -2.08
N ASN A 319 -7.14 -28.77 -1.41
CA ASN A 319 -7.01 -28.80 0.03
C ASN A 319 -7.24 -27.43 0.69
N CYS A 320 -7.39 -26.36 -0.09
CA CYS A 320 -7.69 -25.03 0.41
C CYS A 320 -9.14 -24.93 0.87
N ASP A 321 -9.36 -24.51 2.10
CA ASP A 321 -10.70 -24.30 2.63
C ASP A 321 -11.22 -22.89 2.26
N PHE A 322 -11.85 -22.78 1.11
CA PHE A 322 -12.46 -21.54 0.61
C PHE A 322 -13.71 -21.10 1.39
N SER A 323 -14.25 -21.93 2.30
CA SER A 323 -15.41 -21.54 3.13
C SER A 323 -15.01 -20.60 4.27
N GLN A 324 -13.77 -20.66 4.73
CA GLN A 324 -13.27 -19.89 5.87
C GLN A 324 -13.17 -18.38 5.56
N ASN A 325 -13.70 -17.55 6.44
CA ASN A 325 -13.61 -16.09 6.30
C ASN A 325 -12.17 -15.57 6.27
N SER A 326 -11.25 -16.23 6.98
CA SER A 326 -9.82 -15.90 6.94
C SER A 326 -9.22 -16.15 5.55
N THR A 327 -9.53 -17.27 4.91
CA THR A 327 -9.09 -17.62 3.55
C THR A 327 -9.68 -16.64 2.54
N LYS A 328 -10.99 -16.39 2.60
CA LYS A 328 -11.67 -15.41 1.71
C LYS A 328 -11.02 -14.04 1.81
N LYS A 329 -10.74 -13.57 3.03
CA LYS A 329 -10.05 -12.29 3.22
C LYS A 329 -8.66 -12.28 2.58
N ARG A 330 -7.87 -13.36 2.73
CA ARG A 330 -6.52 -13.44 2.12
C ARG A 330 -6.56 -13.43 0.61
N LEU A 331 -7.52 -14.12 0.01
CA LEU A 331 -7.72 -14.10 -1.43
C LEU A 331 -8.19 -12.72 -1.92
N SER A 332 -9.04 -12.04 -1.17
CA SER A 332 -9.40 -10.65 -1.46
C SER A 332 -8.18 -9.72 -1.35
N ASP A 333 -7.39 -9.82 -0.28
CA ASP A 333 -6.17 -9.02 -0.09
C ASP A 333 -5.15 -9.32 -1.21
N PHE A 334 -5.02 -10.58 -1.64
CA PHE A 334 -4.19 -10.99 -2.78
C PHE A 334 -4.59 -10.28 -4.08
N VAL A 335 -5.86 -10.38 -4.47
CA VAL A 335 -6.35 -9.78 -5.73
C VAL A 335 -6.25 -8.26 -5.69
N GLN A 336 -6.56 -7.63 -4.56
CA GLN A 336 -6.42 -6.19 -4.38
C GLN A 336 -4.96 -5.73 -4.49
N SER A 337 -4.02 -6.51 -3.92
CA SER A 337 -2.58 -6.23 -4.04
C SER A 337 -2.08 -6.48 -5.46
N LEU A 338 -2.53 -7.57 -6.09
CA LEU A 338 -2.22 -7.88 -7.48
C LEU A 338 -2.70 -6.77 -8.41
N TYR A 339 -3.89 -6.21 -8.17
CA TYR A 339 -4.43 -5.07 -8.92
C TYR A 339 -3.53 -3.84 -8.83
N ILE A 340 -3.07 -3.48 -7.62
CA ILE A 340 -2.18 -2.33 -7.43
C ILE A 340 -0.85 -2.55 -8.15
N LEU A 341 -0.23 -3.72 -7.99
CA LEU A 341 1.03 -4.07 -8.64
C LEU A 341 0.89 -4.05 -10.16
N THR A 342 -0.15 -4.67 -10.71
CA THR A 342 -0.40 -4.72 -12.15
C THR A 342 -0.51 -3.32 -12.75
N ASN A 343 -1.25 -2.42 -12.11
CA ASN A 343 -1.53 -1.08 -12.64
C ASN A 343 -0.47 -0.02 -12.29
N SER A 344 0.61 -0.41 -11.62
CA SER A 344 1.77 0.46 -11.38
C SER A 344 3.09 -0.13 -11.91
N CYS A 345 3.12 -1.43 -12.30
CA CYS A 345 4.39 -2.10 -12.57
C CYS A 345 5.09 -1.58 -13.83
N GLN A 346 4.39 -1.15 -14.87
CA GLN A 346 5.02 -0.69 -16.10
C GLN A 346 5.98 0.47 -15.84
N GLU A 347 5.51 1.56 -15.26
CA GLU A 347 6.35 2.74 -14.96
C GLU A 347 7.44 2.40 -13.93
N ILE A 348 7.12 1.60 -12.92
CA ILE A 348 8.06 1.26 -11.83
C ILE A 348 9.14 0.28 -12.28
N VAL A 349 8.80 -0.72 -13.09
CA VAL A 349 9.79 -1.66 -13.65
C VAL A 349 10.76 -0.92 -14.56
N GLN A 350 10.25 -0.07 -15.47
CA GLN A 350 11.09 0.74 -16.34
C GLN A 350 12.01 1.64 -15.52
N LEU A 351 11.47 2.36 -14.54
CA LEU A 351 12.23 3.23 -13.64
C LEU A 351 13.33 2.44 -12.91
N THR A 352 13.03 1.27 -12.41
CA THR A 352 13.99 0.42 -11.68
C THR A 352 15.09 -0.08 -12.60
N LEU A 353 14.74 -0.65 -13.76
CA LEU A 353 15.71 -1.20 -14.71
C LEU A 353 16.69 -0.13 -15.23
N VAL A 354 16.23 1.11 -15.42
CA VAL A 354 17.09 2.25 -15.80
C VAL A 354 18.10 2.59 -14.70
N HIS A 355 17.79 2.36 -13.43
CA HIS A 355 18.67 2.67 -12.30
C HIS A 355 19.59 1.51 -11.88
N MET A 356 19.30 0.28 -12.35
CA MET A 356 20.14 -0.88 -12.07
C MET A 356 21.45 -0.82 -12.84
N ASP A 357 22.52 -1.27 -12.19
CA ASP A 357 23.81 -1.44 -12.86
C ASP A 357 23.85 -2.70 -13.76
N GLU A 358 24.92 -2.82 -14.55
CA GLU A 358 25.06 -3.92 -15.48
C GLU A 358 25.19 -5.30 -14.80
N SER A 359 25.81 -5.36 -13.62
CA SER A 359 25.91 -6.61 -12.84
C SER A 359 24.55 -7.07 -12.33
N GLU A 360 23.72 -6.14 -11.89
CA GLU A 360 22.36 -6.39 -11.39
C GLU A 360 21.44 -6.85 -12.53
N ILE A 361 21.51 -6.21 -13.69
CA ILE A 361 20.79 -6.65 -14.89
C ILE A 361 21.21 -8.06 -15.31
N ASN A 362 22.52 -8.35 -15.33
CA ASN A 362 23.02 -9.69 -15.65
C ASN A 362 22.55 -10.75 -14.65
N GLN A 363 22.48 -10.43 -13.34
CA GLN A 363 21.92 -11.34 -12.34
C GLN A 363 20.44 -11.63 -12.60
N LEU A 364 19.66 -10.64 -13.02
CA LEU A 364 18.26 -10.84 -13.40
C LEU A 364 18.15 -11.75 -14.64
N ILE A 365 18.97 -11.52 -15.67
CA ILE A 365 19.01 -12.37 -16.88
C ILE A 365 19.30 -13.83 -16.50
N ILE A 366 20.35 -14.08 -15.71
CA ILE A 366 20.73 -15.43 -15.26
C ILE A 366 19.57 -16.10 -14.50
N LEU A 367 18.85 -15.33 -13.66
CA LEU A 367 17.69 -15.86 -12.95
C LEU A 367 16.57 -16.26 -13.91
N LEU A 368 16.25 -15.41 -14.90
CA LEU A 368 15.21 -15.68 -15.89
C LEU A 368 15.57 -16.88 -16.77
N GLU A 369 16.83 -17.01 -17.22
CA GLU A 369 17.31 -18.18 -17.96
C GLU A 369 17.19 -19.47 -17.13
N LYS A 370 17.53 -19.42 -15.83
CA LYS A 370 17.32 -20.54 -14.92
C LYS A 370 15.85 -20.93 -14.83
N LEU A 371 14.94 -19.96 -14.69
CA LEU A 371 13.50 -20.23 -14.65
C LEU A 371 12.99 -20.85 -15.94
N ARG A 372 13.46 -20.37 -17.10
CA ARG A 372 13.16 -20.96 -18.42
C ARG A 372 13.60 -22.42 -18.48
N ASN A 373 14.85 -22.70 -18.07
CA ASN A 373 15.44 -24.04 -18.14
C ASN A 373 14.75 -25.08 -17.23
N ILE A 374 14.21 -24.64 -16.10
CA ILE A 374 13.42 -25.50 -15.18
C ILE A 374 11.91 -25.45 -15.45
N HIS A 375 11.49 -24.88 -16.57
CA HIS A 375 10.09 -24.74 -16.99
C HIS A 375 9.18 -24.03 -15.94
N ARG A 376 9.72 -22.95 -15.33
CA ARG A 376 9.02 -22.13 -14.32
C ARG A 376 8.82 -20.68 -14.81
N CYS A 377 8.46 -20.56 -16.10
CA CYS A 377 8.29 -19.27 -16.77
C CYS A 377 7.20 -18.38 -16.11
N GLU A 378 6.24 -19.00 -15.41
CA GLU A 378 5.21 -18.30 -14.66
C GLU A 378 5.75 -17.43 -13.51
N LEU A 379 7.00 -17.60 -13.13
CA LEU A 379 7.65 -16.78 -12.11
C LEU A 379 8.39 -15.57 -12.66
N ALA A 380 8.45 -15.39 -13.99
CA ALA A 380 9.26 -14.34 -14.61
C ALA A 380 8.87 -12.93 -14.13
N ALA A 381 7.58 -12.56 -14.24
CA ALA A 381 7.09 -11.25 -13.78
C ALA A 381 7.36 -11.05 -12.28
N TYR A 382 7.06 -12.04 -11.45
CA TYR A 382 7.31 -11.97 -10.00
C TYR A 382 8.79 -11.82 -9.65
N SER A 383 9.69 -12.41 -10.46
CA SER A 383 11.13 -12.23 -10.29
C SER A 383 11.55 -10.81 -10.59
N VAL A 384 11.04 -10.20 -11.66
CA VAL A 384 11.29 -8.78 -11.96
C VAL A 384 10.74 -7.88 -10.83
N LEU A 385 9.52 -8.13 -10.34
CA LEU A 385 8.97 -7.35 -9.21
C LEU A 385 9.78 -7.53 -7.92
N HIS A 386 10.40 -8.68 -7.71
CA HIS A 386 11.32 -8.86 -6.59
C HIS A 386 12.59 -7.99 -6.74
N TYR A 387 13.08 -7.79 -7.97
CA TYR A 387 14.16 -6.86 -8.26
C TYR A 387 13.72 -5.40 -8.05
N VAL A 388 12.46 -5.05 -8.33
CA VAL A 388 11.90 -3.74 -7.95
C VAL A 388 11.98 -3.53 -6.44
N VAL A 389 11.57 -4.51 -5.62
CA VAL A 389 11.67 -4.42 -4.15
C VAL A 389 13.11 -4.14 -3.70
N LYS A 390 14.11 -4.70 -4.40
CA LYS A 390 15.51 -4.60 -4.02
C LYS A 390 16.21 -3.34 -4.55
N TYR A 391 15.88 -2.91 -5.77
CA TYR A 391 16.67 -1.95 -6.54
C TYR A 391 15.89 -0.70 -6.98
N ALA A 392 14.61 -0.55 -6.60
CA ALA A 392 13.88 0.68 -6.91
C ALA A 392 14.62 1.90 -6.37
N PRO A 393 14.70 3.00 -7.15
CA PRO A 393 15.48 4.19 -6.75
C PRO A 393 14.88 4.93 -5.56
N TYR A 394 13.62 4.67 -5.24
CA TYR A 394 12.90 5.28 -4.12
C TYR A 394 12.50 4.24 -3.08
N ASN A 395 12.85 4.49 -1.82
CA ASN A 395 12.57 3.60 -0.69
C ASN A 395 11.06 3.36 -0.48
N ALA A 396 10.22 4.35 -0.73
CA ALA A 396 8.77 4.21 -0.59
C ALA A 396 8.23 3.17 -1.58
N ILE A 397 8.75 3.11 -2.81
CA ILE A 397 8.42 2.05 -3.79
C ILE A 397 8.82 0.68 -3.23
N SER A 398 10.06 0.53 -2.77
CA SER A 398 10.57 -0.73 -2.19
C SER A 398 9.70 -1.20 -1.02
N ILE A 399 9.33 -0.31 -0.11
CA ILE A 399 8.49 -0.62 1.04
C ILE A 399 7.09 -1.05 0.61
N ILE A 400 6.44 -0.27 -0.27
CA ILE A 400 5.07 -0.55 -0.72
C ILE A 400 5.04 -1.87 -1.52
N TYR A 401 5.96 -2.05 -2.46
CA TYR A 401 6.05 -3.26 -3.26
C TYR A 401 6.36 -4.49 -2.42
N SER A 402 7.25 -4.40 -1.42
CA SER A 402 7.53 -5.49 -0.49
C SER A 402 6.26 -5.95 0.22
N GLN A 403 5.49 -5.02 0.76
CA GLN A 403 4.25 -5.33 1.48
C GLN A 403 3.15 -5.89 0.57
N LEU A 404 2.98 -5.35 -0.64
CA LEU A 404 2.05 -5.89 -1.62
C LEU A 404 2.49 -7.28 -2.10
N PHE A 405 3.79 -7.48 -2.33
CA PHE A 405 4.36 -8.74 -2.78
C PHE A 405 4.18 -9.86 -1.76
N GLU A 406 4.26 -9.57 -0.46
CA GLU A 406 3.94 -10.53 0.59
C GLU A 406 2.51 -11.07 0.47
N GLN A 407 1.54 -10.23 0.05
CA GLN A 407 0.17 -10.68 -0.15
C GLN A 407 0.04 -11.67 -1.33
N LEU A 408 0.88 -11.48 -2.37
CA LEU A 408 0.88 -12.38 -3.53
C LEU A 408 1.27 -13.81 -3.15
N LEU A 409 2.15 -13.98 -2.18
CA LEU A 409 2.55 -15.32 -1.73
C LEU A 409 1.38 -16.07 -1.08
N TRP A 410 0.57 -15.39 -0.29
CA TRP A 410 -0.55 -16.01 0.43
C TRP A 410 -1.70 -16.41 -0.48
N GLY A 411 -2.06 -15.61 -1.46
CA GLY A 411 -3.14 -15.91 -2.40
C GLY A 411 -2.66 -16.67 -3.62
N GLY A 412 -1.48 -16.34 -4.14
CA GLY A 412 -0.90 -17.01 -5.30
C GLY A 412 -0.51 -18.46 -5.03
N TYR A 413 -0.18 -18.82 -3.78
CA TYR A 413 0.18 -20.19 -3.45
C TYR A 413 -0.99 -21.17 -3.70
N PRO A 414 -2.20 -20.97 -3.15
CA PRO A 414 -3.34 -21.83 -3.47
C PRO A 414 -3.81 -21.75 -4.93
N LEU A 415 -3.62 -20.62 -5.60
CA LEU A 415 -4.06 -20.43 -6.99
C LEU A 415 -3.01 -20.87 -8.03
N ARG A 416 -1.77 -21.11 -7.63
CA ARG A 416 -0.65 -21.43 -8.53
C ARG A 416 -0.91 -22.63 -9.45
N SER A 417 -1.57 -23.66 -8.95
CA SER A 417 -1.92 -24.85 -9.76
C SER A 417 -2.95 -24.56 -10.83
N ILE A 418 -3.74 -23.51 -10.65
CA ILE A 418 -4.83 -23.10 -11.53
C ILE A 418 -4.33 -22.10 -12.56
N MET A 419 -3.46 -21.18 -12.15
CA MET A 419 -2.86 -20.16 -13.03
C MET A 419 -1.84 -20.73 -14.04
N LYS A 420 -1.44 -21.99 -13.91
CA LYS A 420 -0.51 -22.67 -14.84
C LYS A 420 -1.03 -22.87 -16.28
N VAL A 421 -2.28 -22.57 -16.56
CA VAL A 421 -2.97 -22.95 -17.83
C VAL A 421 -2.78 -21.91 -18.95
N LEU A 422 -1.99 -20.87 -18.77
CA LEU A 422 -1.79 -19.88 -19.83
C LEU A 422 -0.73 -20.34 -20.84
N HIS A 423 -1.21 -20.71 -22.03
CA HIS A 423 -0.38 -20.99 -23.23
C HIS A 423 0.46 -19.74 -23.59
N ASN A 424 1.73 -19.95 -23.95
CA ASN A 424 2.70 -18.94 -24.42
C ASN A 424 3.54 -18.18 -23.39
N ILE A 425 3.55 -18.54 -22.12
CA ILE A 425 4.43 -17.87 -21.11
C ILE A 425 5.93 -18.00 -21.50
N THR A 426 6.31 -19.08 -22.16
CA THR A 426 7.71 -19.30 -22.60
C THR A 426 8.18 -18.23 -23.59
N ILE A 427 7.34 -17.82 -24.54
CA ILE A 427 7.67 -16.78 -25.51
C ILE A 427 7.93 -15.44 -24.81
N HIS A 428 7.15 -15.12 -23.80
CA HIS A 428 7.33 -13.86 -23.06
C HIS A 428 8.64 -13.82 -22.26
N ILE A 429 9.09 -14.93 -21.68
CA ILE A 429 10.37 -14.95 -20.95
C ILE A 429 11.56 -14.81 -21.89
N ASP A 430 11.50 -15.42 -23.08
CA ASP A 430 12.55 -15.28 -24.11
C ASP A 430 12.65 -13.83 -24.58
N THR A 431 11.51 -13.21 -24.91
CA THR A 431 11.47 -11.79 -25.31
C THR A 431 11.95 -10.87 -24.17
N LEU A 432 11.59 -11.17 -22.91
CA LEU A 432 12.03 -10.40 -21.75
C LEU A 432 13.57 -10.47 -21.57
N ILE A 433 14.16 -11.65 -21.72
CA ILE A 433 15.61 -11.82 -21.68
C ILE A 433 16.29 -11.05 -22.81
N GLU A 434 15.76 -11.12 -24.03
CA GLU A 434 16.28 -10.39 -25.20
C GLU A 434 16.22 -8.87 -24.97
N CYS A 435 15.08 -8.33 -24.51
CA CYS A 435 14.92 -6.91 -24.20
C CYS A 435 15.90 -6.42 -23.11
N LEU A 436 16.18 -7.25 -22.09
CA LEU A 436 17.18 -6.94 -21.08
C LEU A 436 18.59 -6.87 -21.66
N HIS A 437 18.96 -7.79 -22.57
CA HIS A 437 20.26 -7.79 -23.24
C HIS A 437 20.49 -6.54 -24.09
N ILE A 438 19.46 -6.10 -24.82
CA ILE A 438 19.53 -4.89 -25.68
C ILE A 438 19.23 -3.60 -24.92
N LYS A 439 18.93 -3.69 -23.61
CA LYS A 439 18.58 -2.58 -22.73
C LYS A 439 17.31 -1.81 -23.18
N ASP A 440 16.38 -2.48 -23.85
CA ASP A 440 15.05 -1.93 -24.15
C ASP A 440 14.13 -2.10 -22.93
N PHE A 441 14.36 -1.28 -21.91
CA PHE A 441 13.66 -1.35 -20.64
C PHE A 441 12.18 -0.94 -20.74
N ASN A 442 11.83 -0.15 -21.75
CA ASN A 442 10.43 0.17 -22.03
C ASN A 442 9.67 -1.09 -22.46
N HIS A 443 10.21 -1.83 -23.43
CA HIS A 443 9.59 -3.07 -23.87
C HIS A 443 9.57 -4.13 -22.76
N CYS A 444 10.66 -4.26 -21.97
CA CYS A 444 10.69 -5.12 -20.79
C CYS A 444 9.51 -4.84 -19.84
N SER A 445 9.25 -3.56 -19.53
CA SER A 445 8.19 -3.17 -18.60
C SER A 445 6.79 -3.51 -19.12
N HIS A 446 6.54 -3.34 -20.41
CA HIS A 446 5.28 -3.75 -21.05
C HIS A 446 5.07 -5.27 -21.03
N ILE A 447 6.14 -6.08 -21.22
CA ILE A 447 6.02 -7.53 -21.10
C ILE A 447 5.63 -7.93 -19.68
N VAL A 448 6.26 -7.33 -18.67
CA VAL A 448 5.94 -7.60 -17.26
C VAL A 448 4.50 -7.21 -16.96
N GLU A 449 4.06 -6.02 -17.37
CA GLU A 449 2.67 -5.56 -17.22
C GLU A 449 1.68 -6.56 -17.84
N ARG A 450 1.93 -6.98 -19.07
CA ARG A 450 1.07 -7.95 -19.77
C ARG A 450 0.97 -9.29 -19.05
N LEU A 451 2.07 -9.78 -18.50
CA LEU A 451 2.06 -10.99 -17.68
C LEU A 451 1.23 -10.80 -16.40
N MET A 452 1.38 -9.66 -15.73
CA MET A 452 0.63 -9.32 -14.52
C MET A 452 -0.87 -9.13 -14.79
N ILE A 453 -1.25 -8.54 -15.92
CA ILE A 453 -2.64 -8.42 -16.37
C ILE A 453 -3.26 -9.81 -16.56
N ASN A 454 -2.57 -10.72 -17.24
CA ASN A 454 -3.04 -12.09 -17.44
C ASN A 454 -3.27 -12.83 -16.13
N ASP A 455 -2.34 -12.66 -15.17
CA ASP A 455 -2.47 -13.24 -13.83
C ASP A 455 -3.66 -12.66 -13.07
N LEU A 456 -3.87 -11.35 -13.15
CA LEU A 456 -4.99 -10.66 -12.51
C LEU A 456 -6.35 -11.13 -13.08
N ILE A 457 -6.46 -11.23 -14.40
CA ILE A 457 -7.67 -11.76 -15.08
C ILE A 457 -7.95 -13.18 -14.63
N SER A 458 -6.94 -14.05 -14.69
CA SER A 458 -7.06 -15.46 -14.31
C SER A 458 -7.47 -15.65 -12.85
N ALA A 459 -6.84 -14.89 -11.95
CA ALA A 459 -7.16 -14.91 -10.53
C ALA A 459 -8.59 -14.41 -10.26
N SER A 460 -8.98 -13.30 -10.88
CA SER A 460 -10.32 -12.72 -10.71
C SER A 460 -11.42 -13.67 -11.19
N GLN A 461 -11.28 -14.25 -12.39
CA GLN A 461 -12.22 -15.21 -12.95
C GLN A 461 -12.38 -16.46 -12.08
N TYR A 462 -11.26 -16.94 -11.52
CA TYR A 462 -11.32 -18.09 -10.63
C TYR A 462 -12.03 -17.77 -9.31
N LEU A 463 -11.72 -16.62 -8.69
CA LEU A 463 -12.34 -16.21 -7.45
C LEU A 463 -13.85 -15.99 -7.59
N GLU A 464 -14.30 -15.42 -8.71
CA GLU A 464 -15.73 -15.29 -9.04
C GLU A 464 -16.42 -16.67 -9.17
N LYS A 465 -15.74 -17.64 -9.79
CA LYS A 465 -16.22 -19.02 -9.88
C LYS A 465 -16.48 -19.68 -8.53
N ILE A 466 -15.68 -19.35 -7.51
CA ILE A 466 -15.85 -19.86 -6.14
C ILE A 466 -16.73 -18.95 -5.27
N GLY A 467 -17.42 -17.96 -5.87
CA GLY A 467 -18.36 -17.08 -5.19
C GLY A 467 -17.74 -15.92 -4.43
N LEU A 468 -16.51 -15.53 -4.76
CA LEU A 468 -15.84 -14.34 -4.21
C LEU A 468 -15.87 -13.20 -5.23
N THR A 469 -16.60 -12.14 -4.91
CA THR A 469 -16.66 -10.94 -5.77
C THR A 469 -15.36 -10.16 -5.67
N THR A 470 -14.70 -9.93 -6.80
CA THR A 470 -13.41 -9.22 -6.85
C THR A 470 -13.55 -7.71 -7.07
N HIS A 471 -14.71 -7.24 -7.54
CA HIS A 471 -14.97 -5.84 -7.94
C HIS A 471 -13.99 -5.29 -9.00
N ILE A 472 -13.29 -6.17 -9.71
CA ILE A 472 -12.36 -5.77 -10.77
C ILE A 472 -13.10 -5.78 -12.09
N ASP A 473 -13.11 -4.65 -12.76
CA ASP A 473 -13.61 -4.57 -14.13
C ASP A 473 -12.54 -5.09 -15.10
N ILE A 474 -12.69 -6.36 -15.50
CA ILE A 474 -11.75 -7.03 -16.42
C ILE A 474 -11.75 -6.36 -17.80
N GLN A 475 -12.83 -5.71 -18.21
CA GLN A 475 -12.92 -5.05 -19.52
C GLN A 475 -12.00 -3.82 -19.60
N THR A 476 -11.76 -3.14 -18.48
CA THR A 476 -10.85 -2.00 -18.44
C THR A 476 -9.36 -2.38 -18.47
N LEU A 477 -9.04 -3.66 -18.28
CA LEU A 477 -7.65 -4.18 -18.29
C LEU A 477 -7.23 -4.71 -19.68
N GLN A 478 -8.14 -4.80 -20.65
CA GLN A 478 -7.88 -5.40 -21.97
C GLN A 478 -7.62 -4.36 -23.08
N ILE A 479 -7.31 -3.12 -22.72
CA ILE A 479 -7.05 -2.04 -23.70
C ILE A 479 -5.58 -1.97 -24.06
#